data_72c3a4188684fd550bba92556d4f6f59
#
_entry.id   72c3a4188684fd550bba92556d4f6f59
#
_cell.length_a   1.000
_cell.length_b   1.000
_cell.length_c   1.000
_cell.angle_alpha   90.00
_cell.angle_beta   90.00
_cell.angle_gamma   90.00
#
_symmetry.space_group_name_H-M   'P 1'
#
loop_
_entity.id
_entity.type
_entity.pdbx_description
1 polymer ?
#
loop_
_entity_poly.entity_id
_entity_poly.type
_entity_poly.pdbx_seq_one_letter_code
_entity_poly.pdbx_strand_id
1 'polypeptide(L)'
;MLKYILKRVGLAIVTIWAVATLTFFLMNLVPGGPFLSEKAVSPAAMAALEAKYGLDKPLGEQYITYITDALHGDFGDSLKQRGRSVMSIIMTKFPVSAKVGGVAIIVSLCLGVPLGCYAAIHRGKFIDNLISVLATCGIAVPSFVICTVLMYVLGVNLKLLPTYGLTSWQHYIMPVISLSFYPTAYIMRLMRSSMLDVLGQDYMRTAKAKGVSEQKRIFKHALRNAILPVITYMGPMIAYTLTGSFVVEKIFTIPGLGGEFIGSINSRDYTVIMGTTIFLATIIVVMNVVVDIVYKLVDPRFKLK
;
A
#
# COMPACT_ATOMS: atom_id res chain seq x y z
N MET A 1 21.90 -1.47 17.69
CA MET A 1 20.58 -0.86 17.48
C MET A 1 20.69 0.52 16.83
N LEU A 2 21.26 1.51 17.51
CA LEU A 2 21.34 2.89 17.01
C LEU A 2 21.98 3.01 15.61
N LYS A 3 23.15 2.39 15.41
CA LYS A 3 23.86 2.41 14.10
C LYS A 3 23.01 1.83 12.96
N TYR A 4 22.22 0.80 13.23
CA TYR A 4 21.32 0.22 12.25
C TYR A 4 20.16 1.18 11.90
N ILE A 5 19.50 1.73 12.94
CA ILE A 5 18.43 2.71 12.74
C ILE A 5 18.93 3.91 11.96
N LEU A 6 20.09 4.47 12.32
CA LEU A 6 20.69 5.58 11.60
C LEU A 6 21.00 5.25 10.13
N LYS A 7 21.53 4.04 9.84
CA LYS A 7 21.75 3.59 8.45
C LYS A 7 20.43 3.50 7.68
N ARG A 8 19.37 2.95 8.30
CA ARG A 8 18.04 2.82 7.68
C ARG A 8 17.39 4.18 7.43
N VAL A 9 17.46 5.08 8.40
CA VAL A 9 16.94 6.45 8.25
C VAL A 9 17.73 7.20 7.16
N GLY A 10 19.06 7.07 7.13
CA GLY A 10 19.88 7.66 6.06
C GLY A 10 19.48 7.13 4.66
N LEU A 11 19.30 5.81 4.51
CA LEU A 11 18.82 5.21 3.26
C LEU A 11 17.40 5.69 2.91
N ALA A 12 16.53 5.84 3.91
CA ALA A 12 15.18 6.37 3.75
C ALA A 12 15.20 7.78 3.15
N ILE A 13 16.01 8.67 3.70
CA ILE A 13 16.17 10.04 3.23
C ILE A 13 16.69 10.06 1.78
N VAL A 14 17.74 9.28 1.49
CA VAL A 14 18.29 9.17 0.13
C VAL A 14 17.23 8.64 -0.86
N THR A 15 16.44 7.66 -0.45
CA THR A 15 15.38 7.10 -1.30
C THR A 15 14.30 8.15 -1.59
N ILE A 16 13.81 8.87 -0.59
CA ILE A 16 12.79 9.92 -0.76
C ILE A 16 13.33 11.04 -1.65
N TRP A 17 14.57 11.47 -1.41
CA TRP A 17 15.23 12.47 -2.25
C TRP A 17 15.37 12.01 -3.70
N ALA A 18 15.78 10.75 -3.94
CA ALA A 18 15.90 10.19 -5.27
C ALA A 18 14.54 10.13 -5.99
N VAL A 19 13.47 9.71 -5.28
CA VAL A 19 12.11 9.71 -5.83
C VAL A 19 11.65 11.11 -6.19
N ALA A 20 11.85 12.10 -5.29
CA ALA A 20 11.50 13.50 -5.54
C ALA A 20 12.23 14.05 -6.77
N THR A 21 13.53 13.79 -6.87
CA THR A 21 14.38 14.22 -7.98
C THR A 21 13.93 13.60 -9.30
N LEU A 22 13.76 12.27 -9.33
CA LEU A 22 13.32 11.56 -10.53
C LEU A 22 11.94 12.03 -10.98
N THR A 23 10.99 12.17 -10.05
CA THR A 23 9.64 12.64 -10.38
C THR A 23 9.65 14.05 -10.93
N PHE A 24 10.43 14.95 -10.34
CA PHE A 24 10.58 16.32 -10.83
C PHE A 24 11.07 16.35 -12.29
N PHE A 25 12.18 15.67 -12.58
CA PHE A 25 12.73 15.65 -13.94
C PHE A 25 11.83 14.93 -14.94
N LEU A 26 11.19 13.82 -14.53
CA LEU A 26 10.24 13.11 -15.39
C LEU A 26 9.04 13.99 -15.76
N MET A 27 8.50 14.77 -14.82
CA MET A 27 7.39 15.68 -15.11
C MET A 27 7.80 16.79 -16.07
N ASN A 28 9.00 17.30 -15.97
CA ASN A 28 9.53 18.32 -16.89
C ASN A 28 9.91 17.78 -18.27
N LEU A 29 10.14 16.48 -18.41
CA LEU A 29 10.41 15.83 -19.70
C LEU A 29 9.12 15.52 -20.50
N VAL A 30 7.94 15.56 -19.86
CA VAL A 30 6.67 15.29 -20.54
C VAL A 30 6.35 16.42 -21.54
N PRO A 31 6.23 16.12 -22.86
CA PRO A 31 5.97 17.15 -23.85
C PRO A 31 4.66 17.89 -23.59
N GLY A 32 4.70 19.21 -23.73
CA GLY A 32 3.52 20.06 -23.77
C GLY A 32 3.12 20.75 -22.48
N GLY A 33 3.88 20.57 -21.40
CA GLY A 33 3.64 21.27 -20.14
C GLY A 33 2.28 21.01 -19.47
N PRO A 34 2.04 21.60 -18.30
CA PRO A 34 0.82 21.36 -17.53
C PRO A 34 -0.44 22.05 -18.11
N PHE A 35 -0.28 23.11 -18.91
CA PHE A 35 -1.39 23.93 -19.38
C PHE A 35 -1.85 23.62 -20.83
N LEU A 36 -1.27 22.64 -21.49
CA LEU A 36 -1.55 22.33 -22.92
C LEU A 36 -3.00 21.92 -23.19
N SER A 37 -3.71 21.39 -22.21
CA SER A 37 -5.11 20.97 -22.36
C SER A 37 -6.13 22.10 -22.20
N GLU A 38 -5.70 23.29 -21.80
CA GLU A 38 -6.58 24.45 -21.64
C GLU A 38 -6.79 25.11 -23.01
N LYS A 39 -7.83 24.68 -23.71
CA LYS A 39 -8.25 25.31 -25.00
C LYS A 39 -8.50 26.78 -24.77
N ALA A 40 -7.80 27.63 -25.56
CA ALA A 40 -8.01 29.07 -25.69
C ALA A 40 -7.50 29.98 -24.57
N VAL A 41 -6.37 29.64 -23.92
CA VAL A 41 -5.65 30.62 -23.10
C VAL A 41 -4.83 31.50 -24.04
N SER A 42 -4.97 32.82 -23.91
CA SER A 42 -4.13 33.75 -24.69
C SER A 42 -2.68 33.62 -24.32
N PRO A 43 -1.70 33.89 -25.24
CA PRO A 43 -0.28 33.81 -24.89
C PRO A 43 0.10 34.66 -23.68
N ALA A 44 -0.53 35.81 -23.49
CA ALA A 44 -0.30 36.67 -22.32
C ALA A 44 -0.79 36.03 -21.01
N ALA A 45 -1.95 35.36 -21.03
CA ALA A 45 -2.48 34.66 -19.86
C ALA A 45 -1.66 33.40 -19.54
N MET A 46 -1.10 32.72 -20.56
CA MET A 46 -0.19 31.59 -20.36
C MET A 46 1.09 32.06 -19.67
N ALA A 47 1.74 33.11 -20.15
CA ALA A 47 2.94 33.67 -19.54
C ALA A 47 2.69 34.12 -18.07
N ALA A 48 1.53 34.69 -17.78
CA ALA A 48 1.14 35.05 -16.41
C ALA A 48 0.95 33.83 -15.50
N LEU A 49 0.42 32.72 -16.03
CA LEU A 49 0.31 31.47 -15.28
C LEU A 49 1.69 30.84 -15.03
N GLU A 50 2.55 30.80 -16.03
CA GLU A 50 3.92 30.27 -15.89
C GLU A 50 4.71 31.08 -14.88
N ALA A 51 4.64 32.41 -14.94
CA ALA A 51 5.29 33.28 -13.94
C ALA A 51 4.71 33.09 -12.53
N LYS A 52 3.38 32.94 -12.40
CA LYS A 52 2.73 32.69 -11.11
C LYS A 52 3.24 31.42 -10.41
N TYR A 53 3.48 30.35 -11.17
CA TYR A 53 3.93 29.07 -10.65
C TYR A 53 5.45 28.87 -10.78
N GLY A 54 6.19 29.90 -11.21
CA GLY A 54 7.64 29.89 -11.36
C GLY A 54 8.15 28.93 -12.45
N LEU A 55 7.30 28.55 -13.40
CA LEU A 55 7.65 27.67 -14.51
C LEU A 55 8.47 28.38 -15.60
N ASP A 56 8.56 29.70 -15.55
CA ASP A 56 9.39 30.55 -16.37
C ASP A 56 10.86 30.59 -15.97
N LYS A 57 11.17 30.09 -14.73
CA LYS A 57 12.52 30.04 -14.19
C LYS A 57 13.36 28.93 -14.79
N PRO A 58 14.73 29.02 -14.72
CA PRO A 58 15.59 27.90 -15.09
C PRO A 58 15.27 26.64 -14.27
N LEU A 59 15.33 25.47 -14.90
CA LEU A 59 15.00 24.18 -14.27
C LEU A 59 15.76 23.94 -12.94
N GLY A 60 17.00 24.41 -12.84
CA GLY A 60 17.78 24.29 -11.61
C GLY A 60 17.18 25.07 -10.44
N GLU A 61 16.68 26.30 -10.68
CA GLU A 61 15.98 27.08 -9.66
C GLU A 61 14.66 26.45 -9.26
N GLN A 62 13.87 26.00 -10.24
CA GLN A 62 12.62 25.31 -9.97
C GLN A 62 12.85 24.07 -9.08
N TYR A 63 13.91 23.28 -9.38
CA TYR A 63 14.27 22.11 -8.60
C TYR A 63 14.66 22.44 -7.16
N ILE A 64 15.55 23.44 -6.97
CA ILE A 64 16.00 23.85 -5.64
C ILE A 64 14.83 24.35 -4.81
N THR A 65 14.00 25.23 -5.39
CA THR A 65 12.78 25.75 -4.73
C THR A 65 11.87 24.59 -4.33
N TYR A 66 11.57 23.70 -5.27
CA TYR A 66 10.69 22.55 -5.00
C TYR A 66 11.19 21.64 -3.87
N ILE A 67 12.49 21.29 -3.87
CA ILE A 67 13.07 20.46 -2.80
C ILE A 67 13.07 21.20 -1.47
N THR A 68 13.38 22.50 -1.45
CA THR A 68 13.38 23.31 -0.23
C THR A 68 11.97 23.39 0.37
N ASP A 69 10.96 23.68 -0.45
CA ASP A 69 9.56 23.77 -0.02
C ASP A 69 9.04 22.40 0.46
N ALA A 70 9.37 21.32 -0.25
CA ALA A 70 9.01 19.95 0.13
C ALA A 70 9.60 19.54 1.50
N LEU A 71 10.81 20.00 1.85
CA LEU A 71 11.41 19.77 3.17
C LEU A 71 10.64 20.47 4.31
N HIS A 72 9.91 21.54 3.99
CA HIS A 72 9.02 22.24 4.94
C HIS A 72 7.58 21.71 4.90
N GLY A 73 7.31 20.68 4.06
CA GLY A 73 5.99 20.09 3.89
C GLY A 73 5.07 20.90 2.97
N ASP A 74 5.62 21.88 2.25
CA ASP A 74 4.89 22.61 1.22
C ASP A 74 5.17 21.99 -0.16
N PHE A 75 4.13 21.43 -0.78
CA PHE A 75 4.18 20.87 -2.12
C PHE A 75 3.58 21.81 -3.17
N GLY A 76 3.30 23.06 -2.78
CA GLY A 76 2.68 24.07 -3.63
C GLY A 76 1.17 23.90 -3.79
N ASP A 77 0.61 24.71 -4.68
CA ASP A 77 -0.80 24.68 -5.04
C ASP A 77 -1.06 23.79 -6.26
N SER A 78 -2.24 23.18 -6.32
CA SER A 78 -2.70 22.46 -7.50
C SER A 78 -2.77 23.41 -8.70
N LEU A 79 -2.25 22.96 -9.84
CA LEU A 79 -2.31 23.73 -11.11
C LEU A 79 -3.72 23.71 -11.72
N LYS A 80 -4.56 22.72 -11.33
CA LYS A 80 -5.91 22.50 -11.88
C LYS A 80 -7.03 22.83 -10.90
N GLN A 81 -6.82 22.57 -9.61
CA GLN A 81 -7.80 22.85 -8.56
C GLN A 81 -7.47 24.19 -7.90
N ARG A 82 -7.93 25.29 -8.48
CA ARG A 82 -7.60 26.66 -8.05
C ARG A 82 -7.81 26.84 -6.54
N GLY A 83 -6.80 27.38 -5.85
CA GLY A 83 -6.85 27.70 -4.42
C GLY A 83 -6.79 26.48 -3.49
N ARG A 84 -6.41 25.32 -3.98
CA ARG A 84 -6.20 24.13 -3.16
C ARG A 84 -4.70 23.79 -3.09
N SER A 85 -4.13 23.82 -1.91
CA SER A 85 -2.77 23.33 -1.71
C SER A 85 -2.72 21.80 -1.84
N VAL A 86 -1.62 21.28 -2.37
CA VAL A 86 -1.40 19.83 -2.51
C VAL A 86 -1.45 19.14 -1.16
N MET A 87 -0.90 19.73 -0.10
CA MET A 87 -0.98 19.18 1.24
C MET A 87 -2.43 19.06 1.73
N SER A 88 -3.29 20.06 1.46
CA SER A 88 -4.73 20.00 1.79
C SER A 88 -5.44 18.85 1.07
N ILE A 89 -5.09 18.62 -0.21
CA ILE A 89 -5.63 17.50 -1.00
C ILE A 89 -5.20 16.18 -0.34
N ILE A 90 -3.92 16.03 -0.03
CA ILE A 90 -3.38 14.82 0.62
C ILE A 90 -4.08 14.57 1.95
N MET A 91 -4.14 15.57 2.84
CA MET A 91 -4.74 15.42 4.17
C MET A 91 -6.23 15.14 4.15
N THR A 92 -6.93 15.54 3.09
CA THR A 92 -8.36 15.24 2.91
C THR A 92 -8.59 13.83 2.34
N LYS A 93 -7.74 13.40 1.40
CA LYS A 93 -7.94 12.15 0.64
C LYS A 93 -7.26 10.94 1.28
N PHE A 94 -6.07 11.10 1.86
CA PHE A 94 -5.32 10.01 2.46
C PHE A 94 -6.07 9.29 3.60
N PRO A 95 -6.74 9.97 4.55
CA PRO A 95 -7.48 9.27 5.61
C PRO A 95 -8.56 8.31 5.07
N VAL A 96 -9.14 8.62 3.92
CA VAL A 96 -10.13 7.76 3.26
C VAL A 96 -9.47 6.47 2.77
N SER A 97 -8.38 6.58 2.01
CA SER A 97 -7.59 5.43 1.55
C SER A 97 -7.05 4.61 2.72
N ALA A 98 -6.49 5.28 3.74
CA ALA A 98 -5.94 4.64 4.92
C ALA A 98 -6.98 3.86 5.72
N LYS A 99 -8.21 4.37 5.81
CA LYS A 99 -9.32 3.68 6.50
C LYS A 99 -9.71 2.40 5.77
N VAL A 100 -9.93 2.46 4.45
CA VAL A 100 -10.25 1.27 3.65
C VAL A 100 -9.10 0.26 3.67
N GLY A 101 -7.87 0.74 3.45
CA GLY A 101 -6.65 -0.06 3.49
C GLY A 101 -6.40 -0.70 4.85
N GLY A 102 -6.57 0.06 5.94
CA GLY A 102 -6.41 -0.44 7.30
C GLY A 102 -7.36 -1.60 7.64
N VAL A 103 -8.64 -1.47 7.26
CA VAL A 103 -9.61 -2.56 7.44
C VAL A 103 -9.22 -3.76 6.57
N ALA A 104 -8.78 -3.55 5.33
CA ALA A 104 -8.34 -4.63 4.44
C ALA A 104 -7.12 -5.38 5.00
N ILE A 105 -6.16 -4.68 5.62
CA ILE A 105 -4.99 -5.28 6.30
C ILE A 105 -5.44 -6.18 7.44
N ILE A 106 -6.34 -5.70 8.30
CA ILE A 106 -6.87 -6.46 9.43
C ILE A 106 -7.57 -7.74 8.92
N VAL A 107 -8.44 -7.61 7.92
CA VAL A 107 -9.12 -8.76 7.30
C VAL A 107 -8.12 -9.76 6.73
N SER A 108 -7.08 -9.27 6.04
CA SER A 108 -6.06 -10.13 5.45
C SER A 108 -5.29 -10.95 6.50
N LEU A 109 -4.96 -10.35 7.63
CA LEU A 109 -4.26 -11.02 8.72
C LEU A 109 -5.19 -11.98 9.47
N CYS A 110 -6.42 -11.55 9.79
CA CYS A 110 -7.40 -12.34 10.52
C CYS A 110 -7.87 -13.58 9.75
N LEU A 111 -7.85 -13.55 8.43
CA LEU A 111 -8.19 -14.71 7.59
C LEU A 111 -6.95 -15.47 7.14
N GLY A 112 -5.92 -14.78 6.67
CA GLY A 112 -4.75 -15.40 6.06
C GLY A 112 -3.93 -16.24 7.04
N VAL A 113 -3.67 -15.73 8.24
CA VAL A 113 -2.86 -16.43 9.25
C VAL A 113 -3.58 -17.69 9.76
N PRO A 114 -4.83 -17.65 10.26
CA PRO A 114 -5.50 -18.84 10.74
C PRO A 114 -5.72 -19.89 9.66
N LEU A 115 -6.14 -19.49 8.44
CA LEU A 115 -6.37 -20.41 7.34
C LEU A 115 -5.07 -21.08 6.88
N GLY A 116 -3.96 -20.35 6.80
CA GLY A 116 -2.66 -20.91 6.49
C GLY A 116 -2.15 -21.89 7.56
N CYS A 117 -2.31 -21.57 8.85
CA CYS A 117 -2.04 -22.49 9.95
C CYS A 117 -2.88 -23.75 9.87
N TYR A 118 -4.18 -23.59 9.64
CA TYR A 118 -5.13 -24.71 9.58
C TYR A 118 -4.81 -25.66 8.43
N ALA A 119 -4.46 -25.12 7.25
CA ALA A 119 -4.01 -25.91 6.12
C ALA A 119 -2.74 -26.73 6.45
N ALA A 120 -1.75 -26.12 7.11
CA ALA A 120 -0.52 -26.79 7.48
C ALA A 120 -0.72 -27.95 8.47
N ILE A 121 -1.58 -27.75 9.48
CA ILE A 121 -1.91 -28.78 10.48
C ILE A 121 -2.63 -29.97 9.82
N HIS A 122 -3.43 -29.73 8.79
CA HIS A 122 -4.18 -30.74 8.05
C HIS A 122 -3.51 -31.14 6.73
N ARG A 123 -2.18 -31.09 6.67
CA ARG A 123 -1.38 -31.39 5.48
C ARG A 123 -1.85 -32.64 4.75
N GLY A 124 -2.07 -32.56 3.46
CA GLY A 124 -2.49 -33.64 2.57
C GLY A 124 -3.97 -34.05 2.67
N LYS A 125 -4.75 -33.42 3.56
CA LYS A 125 -6.20 -33.61 3.63
C LYS A 125 -6.95 -32.70 2.62
N PHE A 126 -8.22 -32.99 2.38
CA PHE A 126 -9.09 -32.20 1.49
C PHE A 126 -9.07 -30.70 1.80
N ILE A 127 -9.13 -30.34 3.08
CA ILE A 127 -9.13 -28.94 3.52
C ILE A 127 -7.82 -28.20 3.18
N ASP A 128 -6.68 -28.88 3.28
CA ASP A 128 -5.40 -28.33 2.88
C ASP A 128 -5.36 -28.03 1.37
N ASN A 129 -5.84 -28.98 0.57
CA ASN A 129 -5.92 -28.83 -0.88
C ASN A 129 -6.88 -27.68 -1.26
N LEU A 130 -8.05 -27.61 -0.62
CA LEU A 130 -9.04 -26.56 -0.85
C LEU A 130 -8.46 -25.16 -0.55
N ILE A 131 -7.85 -24.97 0.63
CA ILE A 131 -7.23 -23.70 1.02
C ILE A 131 -6.08 -23.34 0.06
N SER A 132 -5.29 -24.33 -0.36
CA SER A 132 -4.17 -24.11 -1.30
C SER A 132 -4.66 -23.68 -2.69
N VAL A 133 -5.77 -24.28 -3.18
CA VAL A 133 -6.40 -23.87 -4.45
C VAL A 133 -6.95 -22.45 -4.31
N LEU A 134 -7.68 -22.14 -3.23
CA LEU A 134 -8.21 -20.80 -2.98
C LEU A 134 -7.08 -19.75 -2.89
N ALA A 135 -5.98 -20.07 -2.23
CA ALA A 135 -4.82 -19.18 -2.16
C ALA A 135 -4.18 -18.98 -3.56
N THR A 136 -4.09 -20.04 -4.36
CA THR A 136 -3.54 -19.93 -5.73
C THR A 136 -4.45 -19.07 -6.61
N CYS A 137 -5.76 -19.29 -6.58
CA CYS A 137 -6.74 -18.46 -7.29
C CYS A 137 -6.67 -17.00 -6.82
N GLY A 138 -6.55 -16.79 -5.49
CA GLY A 138 -6.48 -15.45 -4.91
C GLY A 138 -5.25 -14.66 -5.30
N ILE A 139 -4.14 -15.33 -5.58
CA ILE A 139 -2.91 -14.69 -6.08
C ILE A 139 -3.00 -14.45 -7.60
N ALA A 140 -3.65 -15.35 -8.35
CA ALA A 140 -3.71 -15.30 -9.81
C ALA A 140 -4.74 -14.29 -10.35
N VAL A 141 -5.84 -14.07 -9.62
CA VAL A 141 -6.93 -13.19 -10.09
C VAL A 141 -6.60 -11.72 -9.83
N PRO A 142 -6.58 -10.86 -10.88
CA PRO A 142 -6.36 -9.44 -10.71
C PRO A 142 -7.45 -8.76 -9.86
N SER A 143 -7.08 -7.77 -9.05
CA SER A 143 -8.00 -7.08 -8.14
C SER A 143 -9.19 -6.42 -8.84
N PHE A 144 -8.99 -5.88 -10.05
CA PHE A 144 -10.08 -5.26 -10.82
C PHE A 144 -11.16 -6.28 -11.23
N VAL A 145 -10.78 -7.53 -11.48
CA VAL A 145 -11.74 -8.61 -11.79
C VAL A 145 -12.59 -8.89 -10.55
N ILE A 146 -11.96 -8.98 -9.37
CA ILE A 146 -12.69 -9.18 -8.11
C ILE A 146 -13.65 -8.00 -7.86
N CYS A 147 -13.20 -6.76 -8.03
CA CYS A 147 -14.04 -5.57 -7.91
C CYS A 147 -15.27 -5.65 -8.82
N THR A 148 -15.04 -5.95 -10.10
CA THR A 148 -16.11 -5.99 -11.11
C THR A 148 -17.11 -7.12 -10.84
N VAL A 149 -16.62 -8.31 -10.47
CA VAL A 149 -17.47 -9.46 -10.13
C VAL A 149 -18.31 -9.17 -8.90
N LEU A 150 -17.69 -8.65 -7.82
CA LEU A 150 -18.43 -8.30 -6.60
C LEU A 150 -19.47 -7.21 -6.86
N MET A 151 -19.10 -6.17 -7.59
CA MET A 151 -20.02 -5.09 -7.96
C MET A 151 -21.19 -5.63 -8.78
N TYR A 152 -20.93 -6.46 -9.79
CA TYR A 152 -21.97 -7.05 -10.63
C TYR A 152 -22.88 -7.97 -9.85
N VAL A 153 -22.31 -8.93 -9.10
CA VAL A 153 -23.08 -9.95 -8.39
C VAL A 153 -23.83 -9.35 -7.19
N LEU A 154 -23.11 -8.70 -6.26
CA LEU A 154 -23.69 -8.23 -5.01
C LEU A 154 -24.37 -6.86 -5.13
N GLY A 155 -23.87 -5.99 -6.02
CA GLY A 155 -24.40 -4.65 -6.18
C GLY A 155 -25.52 -4.54 -7.20
N VAL A 156 -25.32 -5.07 -8.41
CA VAL A 156 -26.27 -4.90 -9.53
C VAL A 156 -27.32 -6.02 -9.54
N ASN A 157 -26.88 -7.27 -9.47
CA ASN A 157 -27.75 -8.42 -9.68
C ASN A 157 -28.58 -8.74 -8.42
N LEU A 158 -27.91 -8.93 -7.29
CA LEU A 158 -28.56 -9.26 -6.01
C LEU A 158 -29.03 -8.02 -5.25
N LYS A 159 -28.52 -6.82 -5.57
CA LYS A 159 -28.83 -5.53 -4.91
C LYS A 159 -28.69 -5.56 -3.38
N LEU A 160 -27.71 -6.35 -2.90
CA LEU A 160 -27.45 -6.51 -1.46
C LEU A 160 -26.54 -5.43 -0.90
N LEU A 161 -25.63 -4.89 -1.72
CA LEU A 161 -24.62 -3.92 -1.30
C LEU A 161 -24.60 -2.71 -2.24
N PRO A 162 -24.32 -1.52 -1.70
CA PRO A 162 -24.20 -0.31 -2.52
C PRO A 162 -22.93 -0.35 -3.37
N THR A 163 -23.04 0.14 -4.62
CA THR A 163 -21.98 0.00 -5.65
C THR A 163 -20.97 1.15 -5.65
N TYR A 164 -21.24 2.29 -4.99
CA TYR A 164 -20.37 3.47 -5.03
C TYR A 164 -20.44 4.30 -3.75
N GLY A 165 -19.34 5.04 -3.46
CA GLY A 165 -19.24 5.92 -2.31
C GLY A 165 -18.80 5.21 -1.02
N LEU A 166 -18.83 5.95 0.13
CA LEU A 166 -18.43 5.47 1.46
C LEU A 166 -19.32 6.07 2.56
N THR A 167 -20.63 6.19 2.34
CA THR A 167 -21.54 6.87 3.26
C THR A 167 -21.98 6.01 4.46
N SER A 168 -21.94 4.66 4.30
CA SER A 168 -22.29 3.71 5.37
C SER A 168 -21.27 2.57 5.43
N TRP A 169 -21.34 1.75 6.47
CA TRP A 169 -20.44 0.60 6.64
C TRP A 169 -20.55 -0.45 5.51
N GLN A 170 -21.74 -0.58 4.91
CA GLN A 170 -21.96 -1.51 3.79
C GLN A 170 -21.12 -1.14 2.56
N HIS A 171 -20.82 0.14 2.34
CA HIS A 171 -19.97 0.60 1.24
C HIS A 171 -18.52 0.13 1.38
N TYR A 172 -18.06 -0.25 2.59
CA TYR A 172 -16.70 -0.76 2.82
C TYR A 172 -16.56 -2.23 2.44
N ILE A 173 -17.65 -3.03 2.41
CA ILE A 173 -17.56 -4.49 2.27
C ILE A 173 -16.88 -4.87 0.96
N MET A 174 -17.41 -4.46 -0.18
CA MET A 174 -16.86 -4.85 -1.49
C MET A 174 -15.45 -4.30 -1.72
N PRO A 175 -15.13 -3.02 -1.45
CA PRO A 175 -13.77 -2.51 -1.55
C PRO A 175 -12.77 -3.24 -0.65
N VAL A 176 -13.14 -3.50 0.61
CA VAL A 176 -12.29 -4.20 1.58
C VAL A 176 -12.03 -5.63 1.13
N ILE A 177 -13.05 -6.39 0.70
CA ILE A 177 -12.86 -7.74 0.16
C ILE A 177 -11.92 -7.70 -1.05
N SER A 178 -12.16 -6.79 -1.99
CA SER A 178 -11.33 -6.67 -3.19
C SER A 178 -9.88 -6.36 -2.87
N LEU A 179 -9.64 -5.45 -1.93
CA LEU A 179 -8.30 -5.00 -1.56
C LEU A 179 -7.57 -6.03 -0.69
N SER A 180 -8.30 -6.79 0.15
CA SER A 180 -7.74 -7.83 1.01
C SER A 180 -7.52 -9.17 0.30
N PHE A 181 -8.11 -9.39 -0.88
CA PHE A 181 -8.15 -10.69 -1.55
C PHE A 181 -6.76 -11.26 -1.83
N TYR A 182 -5.93 -10.50 -2.54
CA TYR A 182 -4.55 -10.88 -2.84
C TYR A 182 -3.68 -11.02 -1.57
N PRO A 183 -3.64 -10.05 -0.64
CA PRO A 183 -2.86 -10.18 0.59
C PRO A 183 -3.27 -11.38 1.44
N THR A 184 -4.58 -11.65 1.57
CA THR A 184 -5.09 -12.83 2.30
C THR A 184 -4.57 -14.12 1.70
N ALA A 185 -4.67 -14.26 0.38
CA ALA A 185 -4.22 -15.45 -0.34
C ALA A 185 -2.70 -15.64 -0.20
N TYR A 186 -1.93 -14.57 -0.30
CA TYR A 186 -0.49 -14.61 -0.15
C TYR A 186 -0.07 -14.99 1.28
N ILE A 187 -0.71 -14.39 2.30
CA ILE A 187 -0.47 -14.72 3.72
C ILE A 187 -0.84 -16.18 4.01
N MET A 188 -1.97 -16.68 3.49
CA MET A 188 -2.36 -18.09 3.63
C MET A 188 -1.25 -19.03 3.14
N ARG A 189 -0.75 -18.77 1.93
CA ARG A 189 0.32 -19.59 1.31
C ARG A 189 1.62 -19.49 2.08
N LEU A 190 2.03 -18.28 2.46
CA LEU A 190 3.26 -18.02 3.21
C LEU A 190 3.21 -18.68 4.58
N MET A 191 2.10 -18.50 5.31
CA MET A 191 1.90 -19.08 6.64
C MET A 191 1.86 -20.59 6.59
N ARG A 192 1.18 -21.20 5.60
CA ARG A 192 1.16 -22.64 5.41
C ARG A 192 2.57 -23.20 5.20
N SER A 193 3.34 -22.62 4.28
CA SER A 193 4.72 -23.07 4.02
C SER A 193 5.59 -22.98 5.28
N SER A 194 5.60 -21.83 5.92
CA SER A 194 6.39 -21.59 7.12
C SER A 194 6.00 -22.49 8.29
N MET A 195 4.69 -22.76 8.48
CA MET A 195 4.22 -23.70 9.50
C MET A 195 4.69 -25.12 9.22
N LEU A 196 4.67 -25.59 7.98
CA LEU A 196 5.14 -26.93 7.62
C LEU A 196 6.64 -27.07 7.89
N ASP A 197 7.44 -26.05 7.54
CA ASP A 197 8.89 -26.04 7.81
C ASP A 197 9.17 -26.12 9.31
N VAL A 198 8.45 -25.34 10.12
CA VAL A 198 8.61 -25.31 11.58
C VAL A 198 8.14 -26.61 12.23
N LEU A 199 7.02 -27.16 11.81
CA LEU A 199 6.50 -28.44 12.36
C LEU A 199 7.45 -29.61 12.10
N GLY A 200 8.28 -29.55 11.05
CA GLY A 200 9.31 -30.54 10.72
C GLY A 200 10.58 -30.48 11.56
N GLN A 201 10.81 -29.42 12.36
CA GLN A 201 12.04 -29.20 13.11
C GLN A 201 12.21 -30.14 14.32
N ASP A 202 13.46 -30.44 14.69
CA ASP A 202 13.77 -31.36 15.76
C ASP A 202 13.30 -30.91 17.16
N TYR A 203 13.27 -29.59 17.42
CA TYR A 203 12.75 -29.10 18.70
C TYR A 203 11.23 -29.35 18.85
N MET A 204 10.48 -29.48 17.73
CA MET A 204 9.07 -29.86 17.76
C MET A 204 8.89 -31.33 18.09
N ARG A 205 9.79 -32.20 17.61
CA ARG A 205 9.85 -33.63 17.98
C ARG A 205 10.21 -33.79 19.48
N THR A 206 11.19 -33.02 19.95
CA THR A 206 11.57 -32.99 21.36
C THR A 206 10.43 -32.54 22.27
N ALA A 207 9.69 -31.51 21.89
CA ALA A 207 8.51 -31.04 22.62
C ALA A 207 7.42 -32.10 22.68
N LYS A 208 7.22 -32.87 21.60
CA LYS A 208 6.28 -34.01 21.55
C LYS A 208 6.73 -35.13 22.50
N ALA A 209 8.02 -35.50 22.48
CA ALA A 209 8.59 -36.51 23.34
C ALA A 209 8.50 -36.17 24.85
N LYS A 210 8.57 -34.86 25.18
CA LYS A 210 8.35 -34.33 26.53
C LYS A 210 6.89 -34.22 26.96
N GLY A 211 5.95 -34.75 26.18
CA GLY A 211 4.52 -34.77 26.52
C GLY A 211 3.79 -33.39 26.39
N VAL A 212 4.39 -32.40 25.72
CA VAL A 212 3.72 -31.10 25.51
C VAL A 212 2.49 -31.30 24.64
N SER A 213 1.33 -30.82 25.10
CA SER A 213 0.05 -30.95 24.39
C SER A 213 0.12 -30.35 23.00
N GLU A 214 -0.65 -30.88 22.07
CA GLU A 214 -0.66 -30.48 20.66
C GLU A 214 -0.96 -29.00 20.49
N GLN A 215 -1.98 -28.48 21.17
CA GLN A 215 -2.32 -27.06 21.14
C GLN A 215 -1.15 -26.16 21.57
N LYS A 216 -0.48 -26.52 22.68
CA LYS A 216 0.66 -25.76 23.18
C LYS A 216 1.86 -25.83 22.23
N ARG A 217 2.08 -26.97 21.55
CA ARG A 217 3.09 -27.11 20.50
C ARG A 217 2.81 -26.23 19.32
N ILE A 218 1.56 -26.18 18.86
CA ILE A 218 1.14 -25.39 17.71
C ILE A 218 1.21 -23.88 18.04
N PHE A 219 0.47 -23.42 19.06
CA PHE A 219 0.32 -21.99 19.32
C PHE A 219 1.53 -21.33 19.98
N LYS A 220 2.22 -22.04 20.88
CA LYS A 220 3.35 -21.47 21.63
C LYS A 220 4.70 -21.71 20.95
N HIS A 221 4.91 -22.88 20.36
CA HIS A 221 6.22 -23.26 19.81
C HIS A 221 6.29 -23.10 18.29
N ALA A 222 5.27 -23.55 17.53
CA ALA A 222 5.30 -23.47 16.09
C ALA A 222 4.93 -22.09 15.57
N LEU A 223 3.76 -21.55 15.94
CA LEU A 223 3.23 -20.29 15.42
C LEU A 223 4.21 -19.11 15.62
N ARG A 224 4.85 -19.03 16.79
CA ARG A 224 5.80 -17.98 17.12
C ARG A 224 6.96 -17.88 16.11
N ASN A 225 7.43 -19.00 15.62
CA ASN A 225 8.53 -19.05 14.65
C ASN A 225 7.99 -18.96 13.20
N ALA A 226 6.87 -19.60 12.95
CA ALA A 226 6.28 -19.64 11.62
C ALA A 226 5.69 -18.31 11.15
N ILE A 227 5.36 -17.39 12.05
CA ILE A 227 4.81 -16.07 11.71
C ILE A 227 5.87 -15.08 11.19
N LEU A 228 7.16 -15.34 11.41
CA LEU A 228 8.23 -14.41 11.05
C LEU A 228 8.23 -13.98 9.58
N PRO A 229 8.08 -14.87 8.59
CA PRO A 229 7.97 -14.47 7.19
C PRO A 229 6.74 -13.60 6.90
N VAL A 230 5.62 -13.84 7.61
CA VAL A 230 4.41 -13.01 7.49
C VAL A 230 4.68 -11.60 8.00
N ILE A 231 5.34 -11.46 9.16
CA ILE A 231 5.73 -10.15 9.71
C ILE A 231 6.63 -9.40 8.72
N THR A 232 7.59 -10.08 8.09
CA THR A 232 8.44 -9.47 7.06
C THR A 232 7.63 -8.98 5.86
N TYR A 233 6.64 -9.76 5.42
CA TYR A 233 5.76 -9.38 4.32
C TYR A 233 4.81 -8.23 4.68
N MET A 234 4.45 -8.06 5.95
CA MET A 234 3.55 -7.00 6.39
C MET A 234 4.04 -5.59 6.01
N GLY A 235 5.34 -5.33 5.98
CA GLY A 235 5.88 -4.02 5.65
C GLY A 235 5.46 -3.52 4.27
N PRO A 236 5.89 -4.19 3.21
CA PRO A 236 5.47 -3.86 1.85
C PRO A 236 3.94 -3.91 1.68
N MET A 237 3.28 -4.89 2.30
CA MET A 237 1.82 -5.04 2.23
C MET A 237 1.09 -3.83 2.83
N ILE A 238 1.45 -3.41 4.04
CA ILE A 238 0.83 -2.27 4.73
C ILE A 238 1.07 -1.00 3.91
N ALA A 239 2.32 -0.78 3.49
CA ALA A 239 2.67 0.37 2.68
C ALA A 239 1.81 0.45 1.41
N TYR A 240 1.76 -0.63 0.62
CA TYR A 240 0.97 -0.71 -0.61
C TYR A 240 -0.53 -0.55 -0.35
N THR A 241 -1.05 -1.14 0.72
CA THR A 241 -2.49 -1.14 1.00
C THR A 241 -2.96 0.19 1.58
N LEU A 242 -2.16 0.85 2.44
CA LEU A 242 -2.48 2.16 3.02
C LEU A 242 -2.39 3.31 2.01
N THR A 243 -1.49 3.20 1.02
CA THR A 243 -1.39 4.21 -0.04
C THR A 243 -2.60 4.21 -0.96
N GLY A 244 -3.47 3.21 -0.82
CA GLY A 244 -4.70 3.05 -1.58
C GLY A 244 -4.47 2.33 -2.91
N SER A 245 -5.46 1.57 -3.31
CA SER A 245 -5.49 1.00 -4.65
C SER A 245 -6.31 1.91 -5.55
N PHE A 246 -5.63 2.65 -6.44
CA PHE A 246 -6.31 3.51 -7.41
C PHE A 246 -7.35 2.74 -8.24
N VAL A 247 -7.13 1.46 -8.50
CA VAL A 247 -8.07 0.59 -9.22
C VAL A 247 -9.35 0.39 -8.42
N VAL A 248 -9.23 -0.03 -7.15
CA VAL A 248 -10.38 -0.25 -6.26
C VAL A 248 -11.11 1.08 -6.02
N GLU A 249 -10.37 2.15 -5.71
CA GLU A 249 -10.94 3.48 -5.48
C GLU A 249 -11.69 4.00 -6.71
N LYS A 250 -11.15 3.80 -7.91
CA LYS A 250 -11.79 4.23 -9.15
C LYS A 250 -13.05 3.45 -9.45
N ILE A 251 -13.04 2.11 -9.29
CA ILE A 251 -14.19 1.25 -9.58
C ILE A 251 -15.36 1.56 -8.62
N PHE A 252 -15.08 1.68 -7.32
CA PHE A 252 -16.11 1.96 -6.31
C PHE A 252 -16.36 3.46 -6.07
N THR A 253 -15.75 4.33 -6.87
CA THR A 253 -15.88 5.81 -6.76
C THR A 253 -15.57 6.31 -5.35
N ILE A 254 -14.50 5.78 -4.75
CA ILE A 254 -14.01 6.17 -3.43
C ILE A 254 -13.17 7.44 -3.58
N PRO A 255 -13.46 8.52 -2.81
CA PRO A 255 -12.71 9.77 -2.90
C PRO A 255 -11.37 9.70 -2.15
N GLY A 256 -10.55 8.68 -2.46
CA GLY A 256 -9.25 8.44 -1.84
C GLY A 256 -8.08 9.11 -2.59
N LEU A 257 -6.88 8.95 -2.02
CA LEU A 257 -5.65 9.54 -2.56
C LEU A 257 -5.16 8.85 -3.83
N GLY A 258 -5.38 7.53 -3.97
CA GLY A 258 -5.02 6.80 -5.18
C GLY A 258 -5.83 7.25 -6.39
N GLY A 259 -7.13 7.49 -6.20
CA GLY A 259 -8.00 8.04 -7.24
C GLY A 259 -7.60 9.47 -7.65
N GLU A 260 -7.20 10.30 -6.69
CA GLU A 260 -6.71 11.66 -6.92
C GLU A 260 -5.38 11.66 -7.69
N PHE A 261 -4.45 10.76 -7.33
CA PHE A 261 -3.18 10.60 -8.03
C PHE A 261 -3.37 10.28 -9.51
N ILE A 262 -4.24 9.31 -9.86
CA ILE A 262 -4.53 9.00 -11.26
C ILE A 262 -5.28 10.15 -11.95
N GLY A 263 -6.18 10.82 -11.24
CA GLY A 263 -6.87 12.01 -11.74
C GLY A 263 -5.88 13.12 -12.10
N SER A 264 -4.87 13.36 -11.27
CA SER A 264 -3.85 14.38 -11.51
C SER A 264 -2.96 14.07 -12.71
N ILE A 265 -2.64 12.79 -12.97
CA ILE A 265 -1.92 12.37 -14.18
C ILE A 265 -2.73 12.72 -15.45
N ASN A 266 -4.01 12.36 -15.45
CA ASN A 266 -4.89 12.61 -16.59
C ASN A 266 -5.10 14.12 -16.85
N SER A 267 -5.16 14.92 -15.80
CA SER A 267 -5.32 16.38 -15.88
C SER A 267 -3.99 17.14 -16.05
N ARG A 268 -2.85 16.45 -15.99
CA ARG A 268 -1.50 17.03 -16.00
C ARG A 268 -1.26 18.02 -14.85
N ASP A 269 -1.77 17.71 -13.67
CA ASP A 269 -1.52 18.50 -12.47
C ASP A 269 -0.18 18.09 -11.83
N TYR A 270 0.91 18.69 -12.32
CA TYR A 270 2.27 18.29 -11.98
C TYR A 270 2.56 18.44 -10.50
N THR A 271 2.08 19.50 -9.85
CA THR A 271 2.29 19.71 -8.40
C THR A 271 1.61 18.62 -7.58
N VAL A 272 0.38 18.24 -7.93
CA VAL A 272 -0.33 17.15 -7.25
C VAL A 272 0.36 15.80 -7.51
N ILE A 273 0.81 15.52 -8.74
CA ILE A 273 1.55 14.29 -9.05
C ILE A 273 2.83 14.20 -8.20
N MET A 274 3.64 15.26 -8.19
CA MET A 274 4.91 15.30 -7.47
C MET A 274 4.70 15.16 -5.95
N GLY A 275 3.82 15.99 -5.38
CA GLY A 275 3.55 15.97 -3.94
C GLY A 275 2.95 14.65 -3.45
N THR A 276 1.98 14.10 -4.18
CA THR A 276 1.40 12.78 -3.84
C THR A 276 2.43 11.66 -3.98
N THR A 277 3.29 11.68 -5.00
CA THR A 277 4.36 10.69 -5.18
C THR A 277 5.34 10.71 -4.01
N ILE A 278 5.81 11.90 -3.58
CA ILE A 278 6.71 12.02 -2.42
C ILE A 278 6.01 11.53 -1.15
N PHE A 279 4.77 11.93 -0.94
CA PHE A 279 3.99 11.50 0.24
C PHE A 279 3.82 9.97 0.28
N LEU A 280 3.44 9.34 -0.83
CA LEU A 280 3.30 7.89 -0.94
C LEU A 280 4.65 7.17 -0.73
N ALA A 281 5.71 7.66 -1.35
CA ALA A 281 7.07 7.15 -1.14
C ALA A 281 7.50 7.24 0.33
N THR A 282 7.19 8.36 0.98
CA THR A 282 7.48 8.56 2.40
C THR A 282 6.75 7.53 3.27
N ILE A 283 5.46 7.28 3.03
CA ILE A 283 4.71 6.25 3.76
C ILE A 283 5.34 4.87 3.54
N ILE A 284 5.65 4.51 2.29
CA ILE A 284 6.27 3.21 1.96
C ILE A 284 7.59 3.04 2.73
N VAL A 285 8.44 4.04 2.70
CA VAL A 285 9.74 4.01 3.36
C VAL A 285 9.60 3.94 4.89
N VAL A 286 8.73 4.78 5.47
CA VAL A 286 8.45 4.77 6.92
C VAL A 286 7.90 3.42 7.37
N MET A 287 6.95 2.86 6.65
CA MET A 287 6.37 1.55 7.00
C MET A 287 7.40 0.43 6.91
N ASN A 288 8.29 0.45 5.93
CA ASN A 288 9.39 -0.51 5.86
C ASN A 288 10.34 -0.38 7.06
N VAL A 289 10.69 0.84 7.46
CA VAL A 289 11.51 1.07 8.65
C VAL A 289 10.81 0.57 9.93
N VAL A 290 9.51 0.84 10.07
CA VAL A 290 8.70 0.37 11.21
C VAL A 290 8.72 -1.16 11.29
N VAL A 291 8.51 -1.84 10.16
CA VAL A 291 8.51 -3.32 10.12
C VAL A 291 9.89 -3.89 10.38
N ASP A 292 10.95 -3.28 9.88
CA ASP A 292 12.33 -3.69 10.21
C ASP A 292 12.60 -3.61 11.72
N ILE A 293 12.07 -2.59 12.40
CA ILE A 293 12.17 -2.45 13.86
C ILE A 293 11.35 -3.53 14.57
N VAL A 294 10.10 -3.74 14.15
CA VAL A 294 9.20 -4.78 14.71
C VAL A 294 9.83 -6.17 14.53
N TYR A 295 10.36 -6.45 13.34
CA TYR A 295 11.02 -7.72 13.05
C TYR A 295 12.17 -7.99 14.03
N LYS A 296 13.00 -6.99 14.29
CA LYS A 296 14.12 -7.10 15.22
C LYS A 296 13.69 -7.27 16.69
N LEU A 297 12.53 -6.74 17.07
CA LEU A 297 11.94 -6.96 18.40
C LEU A 297 11.42 -8.39 18.56
N VAL A 298 10.88 -8.97 17.49
CA VAL A 298 10.33 -10.35 17.50
C VAL A 298 11.43 -11.41 17.40
N ASP A 299 12.46 -11.17 16.57
CA ASP A 299 13.62 -12.07 16.44
C ASP A 299 14.95 -11.34 16.69
N PRO A 300 15.43 -11.31 17.96
CA PRO A 300 16.71 -10.70 18.30
C PRO A 300 17.94 -11.44 17.73
N ARG A 301 17.79 -12.67 17.23
CA ARG A 301 18.87 -13.49 16.67
C ARG A 301 19.25 -13.08 15.26
N PHE A 302 18.41 -12.31 14.60
CA PHE A 302 18.66 -11.86 13.24
C PHE A 302 19.82 -10.84 13.21
N LYS A 303 21.00 -11.32 12.82
CA LYS A 303 22.15 -10.48 12.50
C LYS A 303 21.92 -9.89 11.11
N LEU A 304 21.41 -8.67 11.06
CA LEU A 304 21.34 -7.90 9.83
C LEU A 304 22.78 -7.60 9.34
N LYS A 305 23.13 -8.15 8.18
CA LYS A 305 24.37 -7.82 7.47
C LYS A 305 24.31 -6.41 6.91
#